data_4717daeb4210df72109a6a07f8920b9b
#
_entry.id   4717daeb4210df72109a6a07f8920b9b
#
_cell.length_a   1.000
_cell.length_b   1.000
_cell.length_c   1.000
_cell.angle_alpha   90.00
_cell.angle_beta   90.00
_cell.angle_gamma   90.00
#
_symmetry.space_group_name_H-M   'P 1'
#
loop_
_entity.id
_entity.type
_entity.pdbx_description
1 polymer ?
#
loop_
_entity_poly.entity_id
_entity_poly.type
_entity_poly.pdbx_seq_one_letter_code
_entity_poly.pdbx_strand_id
1 'polypeptide(L)'
;MIRRVIALSLALLAGACAAKAPQAPPPQPQPTTASIPPPPPRGEPSPYFNMAATRLQAMLGKPAFVRKDGVTEMWRYDGTTCRAFFFLYGSPLTVRHVETLPHGAESAADTGCLAALQASPAKTS
;
A
#
# COMPACT_ATOMS: atom_id res chain seq x y z
N MET A 1 12.77 -45.78 -84.72
CA MET A 1 14.08 -45.38 -84.21
C MET A 1 13.85 -44.33 -83.11
N ILE A 2 14.26 -44.68 -81.99
CA ILE A 2 13.82 -44.14 -80.75
C ILE A 2 14.60 -42.87 -80.42
N ARG A 3 13.92 -41.82 -80.34
CA ARG A 3 14.52 -40.57 -79.82
C ARG A 3 13.91 -40.27 -78.44
N ARG A 4 14.69 -40.63 -77.53
CA ARG A 4 14.33 -40.34 -76.13
C ARG A 4 14.66 -38.89 -75.83
N VAL A 5 13.64 -38.14 -75.65
CA VAL A 5 13.75 -36.79 -75.11
C VAL A 5 13.79 -36.88 -73.60
N ILE A 6 14.96 -36.67 -73.09
CA ILE A 6 15.14 -36.58 -71.66
C ILE A 6 14.69 -35.17 -71.22
N ALA A 7 13.51 -35.06 -70.68
CA ALA A 7 13.10 -33.81 -70.05
C ALA A 7 13.80 -33.71 -68.71
N LEU A 8 14.75 -32.82 -68.67
CA LEU A 8 15.40 -32.49 -67.39
C LEU A 8 14.51 -31.59 -66.59
N SER A 9 13.77 -32.17 -65.66
CA SER A 9 12.99 -31.41 -64.69
C SER A 9 13.94 -30.82 -63.65
N LEU A 10 14.21 -29.57 -63.79
CA LEU A 10 14.99 -28.80 -62.83
C LEU A 10 14.03 -28.39 -61.71
N ALA A 11 14.01 -29.19 -60.67
CA ALA A 11 13.28 -28.83 -59.45
C ALA A 11 14.04 -27.70 -58.74
N LEU A 12 13.55 -26.46 -58.85
CA LEU A 12 13.99 -25.37 -58.01
C LEU A 12 13.48 -25.61 -56.60
N LEU A 13 14.33 -26.09 -55.74
CA LEU A 13 14.13 -26.03 -54.30
C LEU A 13 14.31 -24.57 -53.85
N ALA A 14 13.21 -23.84 -53.80
CA ALA A 14 13.18 -22.55 -53.12
C ALA A 14 13.26 -22.83 -51.60
N GLY A 15 14.47 -22.81 -51.07
CA GLY A 15 14.71 -22.80 -49.66
C GLY A 15 14.16 -21.49 -49.07
N ALA A 16 12.98 -21.56 -48.47
CA ALA A 16 12.46 -20.47 -47.66
C ALA A 16 13.32 -20.38 -46.40
N CYS A 17 14.34 -19.54 -46.42
CA CYS A 17 14.96 -19.07 -45.21
C CYS A 17 13.91 -18.27 -44.44
N ALA A 18 13.18 -18.94 -43.58
CA ALA A 18 12.40 -18.26 -42.55
C ALA A 18 13.39 -17.54 -41.65
N ALA A 19 13.63 -16.29 -41.90
CA ALA A 19 14.35 -15.42 -40.99
C ALA A 19 13.51 -15.39 -39.70
N LYS A 20 14.00 -16.09 -38.69
CA LYS A 20 13.42 -16.02 -37.33
C LYS A 20 13.49 -14.56 -36.91
N ALA A 21 12.37 -13.92 -36.82
CA ALA A 21 12.30 -12.55 -36.34
C ALA A 21 13.02 -12.48 -34.98
N PRO A 22 13.83 -11.44 -34.76
CA PRO A 22 14.47 -11.25 -33.46
C PRO A 22 13.41 -11.25 -32.41
N GLN A 23 13.39 -12.25 -31.54
CA GLN A 23 12.53 -12.22 -30.38
C GLN A 23 12.97 -11.01 -29.55
N ALA A 24 12.01 -10.12 -29.29
CA ALA A 24 12.23 -9.06 -28.33
C ALA A 24 12.72 -9.68 -27.02
N PRO A 25 13.78 -9.15 -26.42
CA PRO A 25 14.26 -9.67 -25.15
C PRO A 25 13.08 -9.67 -24.16
N PRO A 26 12.97 -10.72 -23.32
CA PRO A 26 11.93 -10.76 -22.32
C PRO A 26 11.98 -9.47 -21.49
N PRO A 27 10.82 -8.92 -21.11
CA PRO A 27 10.80 -7.71 -20.30
C PRO A 27 11.69 -7.94 -19.08
N GLN A 28 12.78 -7.19 -19.02
CA GLN A 28 13.60 -7.19 -17.81
C GLN A 28 12.70 -6.77 -16.66
N PRO A 29 12.76 -7.46 -15.50
CA PRO A 29 12.11 -6.97 -14.30
C PRO A 29 12.59 -5.52 -14.12
N GLN A 30 11.69 -4.57 -14.32
CA GLN A 30 11.98 -3.20 -13.97
C GLN A 30 12.40 -3.20 -12.50
N PRO A 31 13.54 -2.60 -12.14
CA PRO A 31 13.84 -2.43 -10.74
C PRO A 31 12.62 -1.74 -10.15
N THR A 32 11.93 -2.45 -9.30
CA THR A 32 10.90 -1.86 -8.46
C THR A 32 11.64 -0.77 -7.71
N THR A 33 11.51 0.46 -8.19
CA THR A 33 11.93 1.61 -7.41
C THR A 33 11.23 1.41 -6.09
N ALA A 34 12.00 1.06 -5.06
CA ALA A 34 11.46 0.96 -3.72
C ALA A 34 10.73 2.28 -3.51
N SER A 35 9.40 2.22 -3.54
CA SER A 35 8.58 3.39 -3.36
C SER A 35 8.98 3.92 -1.99
N ILE A 36 9.74 5.01 -1.98
CA ILE A 36 9.98 5.75 -0.74
C ILE A 36 8.59 5.99 -0.19
N PRO A 37 8.28 5.51 1.03
CA PRO A 37 6.98 5.75 1.61
C PRO A 37 6.68 7.25 1.46
N PRO A 38 5.50 7.64 0.96
CA PRO A 38 5.19 9.04 0.84
C PRO A 38 5.47 9.71 2.19
N PRO A 39 6.05 10.92 2.19
CA PRO A 39 6.25 11.65 3.44
C PRO A 39 4.92 11.70 4.17
N PRO A 40 4.91 11.57 5.50
CA PRO A 40 3.68 11.62 6.28
C PRO A 40 2.87 12.86 5.85
N PRO A 41 1.55 12.72 5.66
CA PRO A 41 0.71 13.83 5.25
C PRO A 41 1.01 15.03 6.16
N ARG A 42 1.21 16.19 5.56
CA ARG A 42 1.40 17.43 6.32
C ARG A 42 0.18 17.62 7.22
N GLY A 43 0.40 17.68 8.51
CA GLY A 43 -0.67 17.84 9.48
C GLY A 43 -0.97 16.60 10.32
N GLU A 44 -0.09 15.59 10.35
CA GLU A 44 -0.14 14.59 11.42
C GLU A 44 -0.13 15.33 12.76
N PRO A 45 -1.12 15.06 13.64
CA PRO A 45 -1.15 15.73 14.93
C PRO A 45 0.08 15.31 15.74
N SER A 46 1.03 16.21 15.81
CA SER A 46 2.36 16.00 16.37
C SER A 46 2.36 15.33 17.75
N PRO A 47 1.37 15.55 18.64
CA PRO A 47 1.34 14.90 19.95
C PRO A 47 1.22 13.37 19.91
N TYR A 48 0.64 12.83 18.85
CA TYR A 48 0.39 11.38 18.74
C TYR A 48 1.46 10.65 17.95
N PHE A 49 2.21 11.36 17.12
CA PHE A 49 3.23 10.75 16.28
C PHE A 49 4.34 10.13 17.13
N ASN A 50 4.70 8.88 16.86
CA ASN A 50 5.64 8.07 17.65
C ASN A 50 5.21 7.77 19.08
N MET A 51 3.97 8.06 19.46
CA MET A 51 3.48 7.71 20.77
C MET A 51 3.36 6.19 20.93
N ALA A 52 3.85 5.66 22.05
CA ALA A 52 3.68 4.25 22.37
C ALA A 52 2.21 3.90 22.59
N ALA A 53 1.80 2.70 22.21
CA ALA A 53 0.44 2.20 22.35
C ALA A 53 -0.07 2.30 23.79
N THR A 54 0.78 2.00 24.77
CA THR A 54 0.45 2.09 26.20
C THR A 54 0.12 3.52 26.63
N ARG A 55 0.84 4.50 26.10
CA ARG A 55 0.59 5.91 26.37
C ARG A 55 -0.70 6.39 25.71
N LEU A 56 -0.95 5.97 24.47
CA LEU A 56 -2.19 6.26 23.77
C LEU A 56 -3.40 5.75 24.56
N GLN A 57 -3.33 4.51 25.03
CA GLN A 57 -4.39 3.91 25.85
C GLN A 57 -4.54 4.60 27.21
N ALA A 58 -3.46 5.06 27.82
CA ALA A 58 -3.53 5.84 29.06
C ALA A 58 -4.24 7.20 28.86
N MET A 59 -4.08 7.81 27.68
CA MET A 59 -4.69 9.11 27.36
C MET A 59 -6.15 8.98 26.92
N LEU A 60 -6.45 8.05 26.02
CA LEU A 60 -7.76 7.92 25.39
C LEU A 60 -8.61 6.78 25.94
N GLY A 61 -8.05 5.98 26.84
CA GLY A 61 -8.72 4.80 27.35
C GLY A 61 -8.61 3.61 26.40
N LYS A 62 -9.45 2.60 26.63
CA LYS A 62 -9.48 1.40 25.80
C LYS A 62 -10.09 1.70 24.43
N PRO A 63 -9.46 1.30 23.31
CA PRO A 63 -10.07 1.48 22.00
C PRO A 63 -11.39 0.70 21.88
N ALA A 64 -12.35 1.28 21.18
CA ALA A 64 -13.63 0.65 20.90
C ALA A 64 -13.48 -0.56 19.95
N PHE A 65 -12.46 -0.54 19.11
CA PHE A 65 -12.17 -1.62 18.17
C PHE A 65 -10.67 -1.69 17.89
N VAL A 66 -10.13 -2.90 17.80
CA VAL A 66 -8.74 -3.18 17.42
C VAL A 66 -8.74 -4.18 16.27
N ARG A 67 -8.05 -3.84 15.18
CA ARG A 67 -7.75 -4.76 14.10
C ARG A 67 -6.24 -4.99 14.06
N LYS A 68 -5.85 -6.25 14.02
CA LYS A 68 -4.44 -6.68 13.92
C LYS A 68 -4.16 -7.23 12.54
N ASP A 69 -3.01 -6.82 11.99
CA ASP A 69 -2.52 -7.31 10.72
C ASP A 69 -0.99 -7.40 10.78
N GLY A 70 -0.48 -8.56 11.14
CA GLY A 70 0.94 -8.79 11.38
C GLY A 70 1.48 -7.89 12.51
N VAL A 71 2.45 -7.04 12.17
CA VAL A 71 3.08 -6.08 13.10
C VAL A 71 2.36 -4.72 13.14
N THR A 72 1.21 -4.64 12.48
CA THR A 72 0.40 -3.43 12.40
C THR A 72 -0.89 -3.62 13.18
N GLU A 73 -1.29 -2.62 13.92
CA GLU A 73 -2.60 -2.56 14.54
C GLU A 73 -3.31 -1.25 14.18
N MET A 74 -4.61 -1.34 13.91
CA MET A 74 -5.48 -0.19 13.79
C MET A 74 -6.40 -0.13 15.02
N TRP A 75 -6.33 0.96 15.75
CA TRP A 75 -7.16 1.22 16.91
C TRP A 75 -8.19 2.29 16.61
N ARG A 76 -9.46 1.99 16.84
CA ARG A 76 -10.55 2.94 16.66
C ARG A 76 -11.06 3.43 18.00
N TYR A 77 -11.22 4.73 18.10
CA TYR A 77 -11.88 5.42 19.21
C TYR A 77 -13.14 6.11 18.69
N ASP A 78 -14.26 5.89 19.34
CA ASP A 78 -15.55 6.47 18.97
C ASP A 78 -15.86 7.63 19.92
N GLY A 79 -15.95 8.83 19.37
CA GLY A 79 -16.46 10.03 20.06
C GLY A 79 -17.95 10.22 19.76
N THR A 80 -18.53 11.29 20.32
CA THR A 80 -19.95 11.61 20.15
C THR A 80 -20.29 11.99 18.70
N THR A 81 -19.41 12.76 18.05
CA THR A 81 -19.63 13.32 16.72
C THR A 81 -18.58 12.89 15.72
N CYS A 82 -17.55 12.16 16.15
CA CYS A 82 -16.45 11.77 15.31
C CYS A 82 -15.85 10.43 15.74
N ARG A 83 -15.03 9.87 14.87
CA ARG A 83 -14.22 8.67 15.13
C ARG A 83 -12.78 8.98 14.82
N ALA A 84 -11.86 8.44 15.62
CA ALA A 84 -10.45 8.49 15.33
C ALA A 84 -9.90 7.08 15.10
N PHE A 85 -9.01 6.97 14.15
CA PHE A 85 -8.29 5.74 13.79
C PHE A 85 -6.81 6.00 13.97
N PHE A 86 -6.19 5.22 14.83
CA PHE A 86 -4.75 5.25 15.05
C PHE A 86 -4.13 4.01 14.42
N PHE A 87 -3.15 4.22 13.59
CA PHE A 87 -2.39 3.15 12.95
C PHE A 87 -1.06 3.01 13.67
N LEU A 88 -0.85 1.87 14.30
CA LEU A 88 0.31 1.56 15.10
C LEU A 88 1.15 0.49 14.41
N TYR A 89 2.45 0.64 14.51
CA TYR A 89 3.41 -0.25 13.85
C TYR A 89 4.54 -0.60 14.79
N GLY A 90 5.13 -1.77 14.56
CA GLY A 90 6.39 -2.19 15.14
C GLY A 90 6.27 -2.94 16.46
N SER A 91 7.44 -3.15 17.05
CA SER A 91 7.59 -3.78 18.37
C SER A 91 8.68 -3.02 19.14
N PRO A 92 8.31 -2.21 20.13
CA PRO A 92 6.95 -1.95 20.61
C PRO A 92 6.06 -1.20 19.60
N LEU A 93 4.74 -1.36 19.73
CA LEU A 93 3.76 -0.66 18.90
C LEU A 93 3.82 0.84 19.16
N THR A 94 3.96 1.62 18.09
CA THR A 94 3.96 3.08 18.12
C THR A 94 3.02 3.64 17.06
N VAL A 95 2.38 4.76 17.34
CA VAL A 95 1.51 5.48 16.42
C VAL A 95 2.33 6.05 15.27
N ARG A 96 1.91 5.76 14.04
CA ARG A 96 2.56 6.27 12.82
C ARG A 96 1.64 7.11 11.97
N HIS A 97 0.34 6.94 12.12
CA HIS A 97 -0.66 7.69 11.37
C HIS A 97 -1.94 7.82 12.18
N VAL A 98 -2.64 8.93 11.99
CA VAL A 98 -3.93 9.22 12.64
C VAL A 98 -4.90 9.77 11.61
N GLU A 99 -6.09 9.23 11.58
CA GLU A 99 -7.21 9.73 10.76
C GLU A 99 -8.44 9.95 11.63
N THR A 100 -9.29 10.85 11.21
CA THR A 100 -10.63 11.01 11.80
C THR A 100 -11.72 10.95 10.76
N LEU A 101 -12.92 10.62 11.20
CA LEU A 101 -14.14 10.78 10.40
C LEU A 101 -15.13 11.62 11.18
N PRO A 102 -15.47 12.84 10.69
CA PRO A 102 -14.98 13.46 9.45
C PRO A 102 -13.48 13.81 9.51
N HIS A 103 -12.87 13.93 8.33
CA HIS A 103 -11.49 14.39 8.22
C HIS A 103 -11.35 15.85 8.61
N GLY A 104 -10.14 16.25 9.02
CA GLY A 104 -9.79 17.64 9.20
C GLY A 104 -9.75 18.41 7.87
N ALA A 105 -9.87 19.73 7.95
CA ALA A 105 -9.88 20.60 6.75
C ALA A 105 -8.55 20.58 5.98
N GLU A 106 -7.43 20.41 6.69
CA GLU A 106 -6.07 20.45 6.12
C GLU A 106 -5.26 19.16 6.35
N SER A 107 -5.84 18.21 7.09
CA SER A 107 -5.17 16.95 7.44
C SER A 107 -6.16 15.80 7.50
N ALA A 108 -5.65 14.57 7.49
CA ALA A 108 -6.48 13.38 7.66
C ALA A 108 -7.17 13.32 9.03
N ALA A 109 -6.60 14.00 10.03
CA ALA A 109 -7.12 14.03 11.38
C ALA A 109 -7.65 15.43 11.76
N ASP A 110 -8.90 15.51 12.21
CA ASP A 110 -9.49 16.69 12.78
C ASP A 110 -9.02 16.90 14.22
N THR A 111 -8.40 18.04 14.49
CA THR A 111 -7.86 18.37 15.81
C THR A 111 -8.94 18.54 16.87
N GLY A 112 -10.11 19.03 16.47
CA GLY A 112 -11.26 19.16 17.37
C GLY A 112 -11.80 17.81 17.82
N CYS A 113 -11.85 16.84 16.91
CA CYS A 113 -12.20 15.45 17.23
C CYS A 113 -11.23 14.86 18.24
N LEU A 114 -9.94 14.99 18.01
CA LEU A 114 -8.92 14.45 18.90
C LEU A 114 -8.96 15.10 20.28
N ALA A 115 -9.19 16.41 20.35
CA ALA A 115 -9.36 17.13 21.61
C ALA A 115 -10.60 16.67 22.38
N ALA A 116 -11.72 16.43 21.69
CA ALA A 116 -12.94 15.91 22.28
C ALA A 116 -12.76 14.50 22.85
N LEU A 117 -12.08 13.62 22.14
CA LEU A 117 -11.75 12.27 22.61
C LEU A 117 -10.83 12.31 23.84
N GLN A 118 -9.87 13.21 23.87
CA GLN A 118 -8.97 13.39 24.99
C GLN A 118 -9.69 13.94 26.23
N ALA A 119 -10.66 14.83 26.04
CA ALA A 119 -11.48 15.39 27.13
C ALA A 119 -12.47 14.37 27.71
N SER A 120 -12.85 13.35 26.93
CA SER A 120 -13.76 12.29 27.34
C SER A 120 -13.20 10.91 27.01
N PRO A 121 -12.15 10.45 27.71
CA PRO A 121 -11.53 9.18 27.44
C PRO A 121 -12.52 8.02 27.54
N ALA A 122 -12.37 7.01 26.69
CA ALA A 122 -13.17 5.80 26.74
C ALA A 122 -13.01 5.14 28.11
N LYS A 123 -14.12 4.89 28.79
CA LYS A 123 -14.09 4.28 30.12
C LYS A 123 -13.46 2.90 30.04
N THR A 124 -12.44 2.67 30.85
CA THR A 124 -11.86 1.35 31.07
C THR A 124 -12.88 0.57 31.88
N SER A 125 -13.63 -0.32 31.22
CA SER A 125 -14.50 -1.29 31.90
C SER A 125 -13.71 -2.51 32.26
#